data_aa8ba157d533da800d0fc8d0fdeff5c5
#
_entry.id   aa8ba157d533da800d0fc8d0fdeff5c5
#
_cell.length_a   1.000
_cell.length_b   1.000
_cell.length_c   1.000
_cell.angle_alpha   90.00
_cell.angle_beta   90.00
_cell.angle_gamma   90.00
#
_symmetry.space_group_name_H-M   'P 1'
#
loop_
_entity.id
_entity.type
_entity.pdbx_description
1 polymer ?
#
loop_
_entity_poly.entity_id
_entity_poly.type
_entity_poly.pdbx_seq_one_letter_code
_entity_poly.pdbx_strand_id
1 'polypeptide(L)'
;MRIKTQNLEQEIKALIVEIIEMDTGQIDPDAHLVEDLGMDSMMALEILAAIEKKYKIRIPEQDLPKITSVNRAVELAKKYVG
;
A
#
# COMPACT_ATOMS: atom_id res chain seq x y z
N MET A 1 14.37 14.13 -6.75
CA MET A 1 14.86 12.75 -6.63
C MET A 1 13.89 11.80 -7.29
N ARG A 2 14.38 10.95 -8.15
CA ARG A 2 13.51 10.04 -8.91
C ARG A 2 13.32 8.73 -8.13
N ILE A 3 12.07 8.36 -7.90
CA ILE A 3 11.75 7.11 -7.21
C ILE A 3 11.62 6.01 -8.26
N LYS A 4 12.41 4.95 -8.07
CA LYS A 4 12.37 3.82 -8.99
C LYS A 4 11.14 2.96 -8.69
N THR A 5 10.46 2.52 -9.75
CA THR A 5 9.26 1.71 -9.63
C THR A 5 9.47 0.44 -8.81
N GLN A 6 10.60 -0.24 -9.01
CA GLN A 6 10.91 -1.46 -8.28
C GLN A 6 11.06 -1.23 -6.78
N ASN A 7 11.70 -0.12 -6.41
CA ASN A 7 11.84 0.22 -5.00
C ASN A 7 10.50 0.57 -4.39
N LEU A 8 9.64 1.23 -5.15
CA LEU A 8 8.32 1.62 -4.71
C LEU A 8 7.48 0.39 -4.35
N GLU A 9 7.51 -0.65 -5.19
CA GLU A 9 6.79 -1.89 -4.91
C GLU A 9 7.26 -2.53 -3.62
N GLN A 10 8.57 -2.66 -3.45
CA GLN A 10 9.13 -3.29 -2.26
C GLN A 10 8.86 -2.47 -1.01
N GLU A 11 8.97 -1.17 -1.10
CA GLU A 11 8.72 -0.29 0.03
C GLU A 11 7.26 -0.31 0.48
N ILE A 12 6.35 -0.28 -0.46
CA ILE A 12 4.91 -0.32 -0.14
C ILE A 12 4.53 -1.67 0.41
N LYS A 13 5.06 -2.74 -0.17
CA LYS A 13 4.83 -4.09 0.35
C LYS A 13 5.30 -4.20 1.80
N ALA A 14 6.48 -3.66 2.09
CA ALA A 14 7.03 -3.66 3.44
C ALA A 14 6.15 -2.87 4.42
N LEU A 15 5.63 -1.74 3.98
CA LEU A 15 4.72 -0.94 4.80
C LEU A 15 3.45 -1.72 5.14
N ILE A 16 2.87 -2.37 4.14
CA ILE A 16 1.64 -3.13 4.33
C ILE A 16 1.88 -4.30 5.27
N VAL A 17 2.98 -5.02 5.07
CA VAL A 17 3.37 -6.16 5.91
C VAL A 17 3.52 -5.72 7.36
N GLU A 18 4.17 -4.59 7.58
CA GLU A 18 4.38 -4.07 8.93
C GLU A 18 3.06 -3.74 9.61
N ILE A 19 2.15 -3.13 8.88
CA ILE A 19 0.86 -2.71 9.43
C ILE A 19 -0.03 -3.90 9.75
N ILE A 20 -0.07 -4.90 8.87
CA ILE A 20 -0.91 -6.09 9.07
C ILE A 20 -0.20 -7.19 9.85
N GLU A 21 1.06 -6.96 10.19
CA GLU A 21 1.87 -7.89 11.00
C GLU A 21 2.01 -9.30 10.40
N MET A 22 2.23 -9.35 9.09
CA MET A 22 2.46 -10.61 8.38
C MET A 22 3.88 -10.66 7.85
N ASP A 23 4.36 -11.87 7.58
CA ASP A 23 5.66 -12.09 6.98
C ASP A 23 5.61 -11.73 5.49
N THR A 24 6.63 -10.99 5.01
CA THR A 24 6.69 -10.56 3.61
C THR A 24 6.56 -11.71 2.62
N GLY A 25 7.13 -12.87 2.98
CA GLY A 25 7.07 -14.04 2.10
C GLY A 25 5.69 -14.67 1.98
N GLN A 26 4.77 -14.29 2.87
CA GLN A 26 3.44 -14.86 2.91
C GLN A 26 2.39 -14.05 2.17
N ILE A 27 2.76 -12.86 1.70
CA ILE A 27 1.81 -11.99 1.03
C ILE A 27 1.93 -12.10 -0.48
N ASP A 28 0.84 -12.57 -1.11
CA ASP A 28 0.70 -12.54 -2.55
C ASP A 28 0.34 -11.09 -2.93
N PRO A 29 1.12 -10.43 -3.81
CA PRO A 29 0.83 -9.05 -4.20
C PRO A 29 -0.56 -8.86 -4.83
N ASP A 30 -1.14 -9.92 -5.37
CA ASP A 30 -2.47 -9.88 -5.97
C ASP A 30 -3.57 -10.29 -5.02
N ALA A 31 -3.23 -10.77 -3.82
CA ALA A 31 -4.23 -11.20 -2.84
C ALA A 31 -5.06 -10.00 -2.38
N HIS A 32 -6.35 -10.23 -2.14
CA HIS A 32 -7.23 -9.18 -1.65
C HIS A 32 -6.96 -8.95 -0.16
N LEU A 33 -6.53 -7.74 0.17
CA LEU A 33 -6.11 -7.42 1.53
C LEU A 33 -7.21 -7.65 2.56
N VAL A 34 -8.44 -7.27 2.23
CA VAL A 34 -9.57 -7.44 3.16
C VAL A 34 -10.05 -8.89 3.20
N GLU A 35 -10.35 -9.45 2.04
CA GLU A 35 -10.95 -10.79 1.96
C GLU A 35 -9.98 -11.91 2.28
N ASP A 36 -8.75 -11.80 1.78
CA ASP A 36 -7.76 -12.87 1.95
C ASP A 36 -6.88 -12.70 3.18
N LEU A 37 -6.60 -11.46 3.57
CA LEU A 37 -5.66 -11.17 4.65
C LEU A 37 -6.32 -10.57 5.90
N GLY A 38 -7.62 -10.36 5.86
CA GLY A 38 -8.36 -9.89 7.03
C GLY A 38 -8.14 -8.44 7.40
N MET A 39 -7.69 -7.62 6.47
CA MET A 39 -7.48 -6.19 6.69
C MET A 39 -8.82 -5.46 6.81
N ASP A 40 -8.93 -4.53 7.74
CA ASP A 40 -10.12 -3.70 7.87
C ASP A 40 -9.87 -2.27 7.34
N SER A 41 -10.90 -1.45 7.36
CA SER A 41 -10.80 -0.09 6.82
C SER A 41 -9.84 0.80 7.63
N MET A 42 -9.70 0.54 8.93
CA MET A 42 -8.78 1.29 9.77
C MET A 42 -7.33 0.99 9.35
N MET A 43 -7.02 -0.27 9.07
CA MET A 43 -5.71 -0.66 8.56
C MET A 43 -5.44 -0.05 7.20
N ALA A 44 -6.47 0.02 6.34
CA ALA A 44 -6.34 0.65 5.04
C ALA A 44 -6.00 2.13 5.18
N LEU A 45 -6.61 2.82 6.14
CA LEU A 45 -6.30 4.22 6.43
C LEU A 45 -4.86 4.37 6.93
N GLU A 46 -4.39 3.44 7.74
CA GLU A 46 -3.01 3.46 8.23
C GLU A 46 -2.02 3.29 7.09
N ILE A 47 -2.33 2.39 6.15
CA ILE A 47 -1.50 2.19 4.96
C ILE A 47 -1.46 3.46 4.12
N LEU A 48 -2.61 4.07 3.91
CA LEU A 48 -2.71 5.31 3.15
C LEU A 48 -1.87 6.41 3.80
N ALA A 49 -2.03 6.60 5.09
CA ALA A 49 -1.28 7.61 5.83
C ALA A 49 0.22 7.36 5.80
N ALA A 50 0.63 6.10 5.91
CA ALA A 50 2.04 5.73 5.86
C ALA A 50 2.65 6.05 4.50
N ILE A 51 1.91 5.76 3.41
CA ILE A 51 2.37 6.06 2.06
C ILE A 51 2.49 7.58 1.87
N GLU A 52 1.48 8.33 2.31
CA GLU A 52 1.50 9.79 2.21
C GLU A 52 2.71 10.38 2.94
N LYS A 53 2.97 9.89 4.13
CA LYS A 53 4.07 10.38 4.96
C LYS A 53 5.43 10.02 4.36
N LYS A 54 5.56 8.78 3.88
CA LYS A 54 6.82 8.29 3.34
C LYS A 54 7.24 9.03 2.07
N TYR A 55 6.28 9.27 1.18
CA TYR A 55 6.57 9.89 -0.11
C TYR A 55 6.22 11.37 -0.18
N LYS A 56 5.71 11.91 0.94
CA LYS A 56 5.30 13.32 1.04
C LYS A 56 4.29 13.68 -0.04
N ILE A 57 3.31 12.82 -0.24
CA ILE A 57 2.23 13.02 -1.20
C ILE A 57 0.90 13.03 -0.47
N ARG A 58 -0.13 13.45 -1.17
CA ARG A 58 -1.49 13.43 -0.63
C ARG A 58 -2.38 12.58 -1.53
N ILE A 59 -3.00 11.56 -0.95
CA ILE A 59 -3.92 10.68 -1.66
C ILE A 59 -5.32 10.96 -1.14
N PRO A 60 -6.28 11.32 -2.01
CA PRO A 60 -7.65 11.59 -1.56
C PRO A 60 -8.28 10.36 -0.91
N GLU A 61 -9.08 10.58 0.13
CA GLU A 61 -9.77 9.48 0.80
C GLU A 61 -10.69 8.71 -0.14
N GLN A 62 -11.20 9.36 -1.17
CA GLN A 62 -12.06 8.70 -2.16
C GLN A 62 -11.32 7.57 -2.87
N ASP A 63 -9.99 7.59 -2.87
CA ASP A 63 -9.19 6.53 -3.47
C ASP A 63 -8.94 5.36 -2.52
N LEU A 64 -9.33 5.49 -1.26
CA LEU A 64 -9.12 4.45 -0.25
C LEU A 64 -9.68 3.09 -0.67
N PRO A 65 -10.91 3.00 -1.23
CA PRO A 65 -11.45 1.71 -1.66
C PRO A 65 -10.65 1.04 -2.77
N LYS A 66 -9.75 1.77 -3.42
CA LYS A 66 -8.91 1.23 -4.48
C LYS A 66 -7.74 0.43 -3.94
N ILE A 67 -7.45 0.56 -2.64
CA ILE A 67 -6.36 -0.19 -1.99
C ILE A 67 -6.89 -1.59 -1.65
N THR A 68 -6.97 -2.46 -2.67
CA THR A 68 -7.50 -3.80 -2.50
C THR A 68 -6.43 -4.88 -2.45
N SER A 69 -5.22 -4.56 -2.92
CA SER A 69 -4.08 -5.47 -2.90
C SER A 69 -2.80 -4.65 -2.84
N VAL A 70 -1.67 -5.33 -2.63
CA VAL A 70 -0.36 -4.66 -2.66
C VAL A 70 -0.15 -4.00 -4.03
N ASN A 71 -0.46 -4.73 -5.11
CA ASN A 71 -0.29 -4.20 -6.45
C ASN A 71 -1.14 -2.95 -6.71
N ARG A 72 -2.38 -2.95 -6.20
CA ARG A 72 -3.25 -1.78 -6.34
C ARG A 72 -2.73 -0.59 -5.55
N ALA A 73 -2.21 -0.84 -4.36
CA ALA A 73 -1.60 0.23 -3.55
C ALA A 73 -0.39 0.82 -4.27
N VAL A 74 0.42 -0.03 -4.89
CA VAL A 74 1.58 0.42 -5.66
C VAL A 74 1.14 1.27 -6.85
N GLU A 75 0.13 0.83 -7.59
CA GLU A 75 -0.39 1.59 -8.73
C GLU A 75 -0.88 2.97 -8.30
N LEU A 76 -1.60 3.01 -7.18
CA LEU A 76 -2.11 4.27 -6.64
C LEU A 76 -0.97 5.20 -6.25
N ALA A 77 0.03 4.68 -5.58
CA ALA A 77 1.19 5.46 -5.18
C ALA A 77 1.95 6.01 -6.39
N LYS A 78 2.11 5.20 -7.45
CA LYS A 78 2.76 5.64 -8.68
C LYS A 78 2.05 6.84 -9.29
N LYS A 79 0.74 6.86 -9.22
CA LYS A 79 -0.07 7.94 -9.78
C LYS A 79 0.26 9.28 -9.11
N TYR A 80 0.51 9.27 -7.81
CA TYR A 80 0.75 10.50 -7.06
C TYR A 80 2.22 10.82 -6.82
N VAL A 81 3.08 9.83 -6.85
CA VAL A 81 4.52 10.02 -6.67
C VAL A 81 5.20 10.43 -7.97
N GLY A 82 4.80 9.79 -9.05
CA GLY A 82 5.41 9.96 -10.34
C GLY A 82 5.22 11.27 -10.97
#